data_e45c8d57b5a24b92db60bd22a4e42301
#
_entry.id   e45c8d57b5a24b92db60bd22a4e42301
#
_cell.length_a   1.000
_cell.length_b   1.000
_cell.length_c   1.000
_cell.angle_alpha   90.00
_cell.angle_beta   90.00
_cell.angle_gamma   90.00
#
_symmetry.space_group_name_H-M   'P 1'
#
loop_
_entity.id
_entity.type
_entity.pdbx_description
1 polymer ?
#
loop_
_entity_poly.entity_id
_entity_poly.type
_entity_poly.pdbx_seq_one_letter_code
_entity_poly.pdbx_strand_id
1 'polypeptide(L)'
;LALRIAQLPVDPPVLLAPMAGITDLPFRRLAVRFGAGLVVSEMVASREVVCAGAEARARAEIGAAEGRTAVQLAGCDPHWMAEAARLVEAQGARIIDINMGCPAKRVTNGWSGSALMREPDRALALIEAVVGAVAVPVTLKMRLGWDEGMLNAPEIARRAEAAGVAMITIHGRTRCQFYTGRADWAAIRPVVEAVSAPVVANGDITGPEEAQAALAASGAAGVMVGRGAQGRPWLLGQVASALDGRAAPDVPGGEALADLVVAHYEEMLSFYGRDLGLRVARKHLNWYLEAAGLAAHRGPIVTGTDPARVVRALRQAFGAQERAAA
;
A
#
# COMPACT_ATOMS: atom_id res chain seq x y z
N LEU A 1 13.74 -13.34 -8.94
CA LEU A 1 14.03 -12.10 -8.19
C LEU A 1 13.98 -12.39 -6.68
N ALA A 2 15.06 -12.07 -5.94
CA ALA A 2 15.11 -12.29 -4.48
C ALA A 2 15.09 -10.91 -3.78
N LEU A 3 13.97 -10.54 -3.17
CA LEU A 3 13.86 -9.33 -2.36
C LEU A 3 13.99 -9.70 -0.89
N ARG A 4 14.82 -8.98 -0.14
CA ARG A 4 14.98 -9.14 1.30
C ARG A 4 14.95 -7.78 1.98
N ILE A 5 14.33 -7.73 3.16
CA ILE A 5 14.37 -6.57 4.06
C ILE A 5 15.16 -7.00 5.27
N ALA A 6 16.44 -6.65 5.34
CA ALA A 6 17.39 -7.23 6.25
C ALA A 6 17.38 -8.79 6.15
N GLN A 7 17.01 -9.49 7.20
CA GLN A 7 16.92 -10.96 7.20
C GLN A 7 15.57 -11.52 6.74
N LEU A 8 14.56 -10.65 6.55
CA LEU A 8 13.21 -11.07 6.18
C LEU A 8 13.09 -11.23 4.65
N PRO A 9 12.76 -12.42 4.13
CA PRO A 9 12.47 -12.59 2.72
C PRO A 9 11.12 -11.96 2.36
N VAL A 10 11.05 -11.30 1.21
CA VAL A 10 9.80 -10.83 0.59
C VAL A 10 9.62 -11.60 -0.71
N ASP A 11 8.83 -12.63 -0.64
CA ASP A 11 8.57 -13.55 -1.75
C ASP A 11 7.04 -13.76 -1.90
N PRO A 12 6.52 -13.44 -3.09
CA PRO A 12 7.15 -12.81 -4.26
C PRO A 12 7.53 -11.32 -4.01
N PRO A 13 8.42 -10.72 -4.84
CA PRO A 13 8.84 -9.32 -4.71
C PRO A 13 7.78 -8.34 -5.23
N VAL A 14 6.54 -8.57 -4.83
CA VAL A 14 5.33 -7.81 -5.19
C VAL A 14 4.65 -7.33 -3.91
N LEU A 15 4.58 -6.02 -3.75
CA LEU A 15 4.10 -5.38 -2.55
C LEU A 15 2.75 -4.66 -2.79
N LEU A 16 1.89 -4.62 -1.76
CA LEU A 16 0.73 -3.74 -1.75
C LEU A 16 1.10 -2.38 -1.14
N ALA A 17 0.83 -1.30 -1.87
CA ALA A 17 1.10 0.06 -1.41
C ALA A 17 0.17 0.51 -0.28
N PRO A 18 0.65 1.35 0.66
CA PRO A 18 -0.21 2.01 1.64
C PRO A 18 -1.14 3.01 0.95
N MET A 19 -2.44 2.88 1.19
CA MET A 19 -3.47 3.75 0.62
C MET A 19 -4.49 4.11 1.70
N ALA A 20 -4.52 5.39 2.11
CA ALA A 20 -5.40 5.87 3.18
C ALA A 20 -6.87 5.60 2.87
N GLY A 21 -7.57 4.99 3.81
CA GLY A 21 -8.94 4.55 3.71
C GLY A 21 -9.15 3.32 2.82
N ILE A 22 -8.10 2.62 2.36
CA ILE A 22 -8.20 1.51 1.41
C ILE A 22 -7.48 0.26 1.90
N THR A 23 -6.23 0.40 2.36
CA THR A 23 -5.42 -0.73 2.80
C THR A 23 -5.58 -1.02 4.29
N ASP A 24 -6.86 -1.08 4.70
CA ASP A 24 -7.27 -1.59 6.00
C ASP A 24 -6.95 -3.09 6.16
N LEU A 25 -7.17 -3.61 7.35
CA LEU A 25 -6.86 -5.02 7.64
C LEU A 25 -7.61 -6.00 6.72
N PRO A 26 -8.94 -5.85 6.47
CA PRO A 26 -9.66 -6.71 5.53
C PRO A 26 -9.03 -6.75 4.13
N PHE A 27 -8.67 -5.58 3.57
CA PHE A 27 -8.08 -5.53 2.24
C PHE A 27 -6.65 -6.09 2.19
N ARG A 28 -5.84 -5.85 3.24
CA ARG A 28 -4.49 -6.44 3.32
C ARG A 28 -4.52 -7.96 3.38
N ARG A 29 -5.44 -8.56 4.17
CA ARG A 29 -5.65 -10.02 4.22
C ARG A 29 -5.96 -10.58 2.85
N LEU A 30 -6.84 -9.91 2.13
CA LEU A 30 -7.21 -10.30 0.78
C LEU A 30 -6.01 -10.24 -0.17
N ALA A 31 -5.21 -9.17 -0.09
CA ALA A 31 -3.98 -9.02 -0.88
C ALA A 31 -2.95 -10.13 -0.59
N VAL A 32 -2.75 -10.49 0.68
CA VAL A 32 -1.87 -11.60 1.08
C VAL A 32 -2.41 -12.94 0.55
N ARG A 33 -3.72 -13.19 0.68
CA ARG A 33 -4.37 -14.39 0.12
C ARG A 33 -4.14 -14.53 -1.39
N PHE A 34 -4.10 -13.42 -2.11
CA PHE A 34 -3.80 -13.38 -3.54
C PHE A 34 -2.32 -13.25 -3.88
N GLY A 35 -1.42 -13.48 -2.94
CA GLY A 35 -0.01 -13.64 -3.22
C GLY A 35 0.84 -12.38 -3.14
N ALA A 36 0.42 -11.34 -2.42
CA ALA A 36 1.33 -10.25 -2.07
C ALA A 36 2.46 -10.78 -1.17
N GLY A 37 3.71 -10.46 -1.51
CA GLY A 37 4.87 -10.81 -0.69
C GLY A 37 4.97 -9.96 0.58
N LEU A 38 4.53 -8.70 0.49
CA LEU A 38 4.42 -7.77 1.61
C LEU A 38 3.24 -6.82 1.40
N VAL A 39 2.55 -6.47 2.46
CA VAL A 39 1.52 -5.45 2.47
C VAL A 39 1.89 -4.33 3.44
N VAL A 40 1.53 -3.08 3.12
CA VAL A 40 1.80 -1.94 3.99
C VAL A 40 0.47 -1.40 4.51
N SER A 41 0.40 -1.13 5.81
CA SER A 41 -0.79 -0.57 6.44
C SER A 41 -1.12 0.83 5.89
N GLU A 42 -2.32 1.32 6.17
CA GLU A 42 -2.57 2.75 6.04
C GLU A 42 -1.56 3.54 6.87
N MET A 43 -1.21 4.75 6.42
CA MET A 43 -0.33 5.59 7.21
C MET A 43 -1.01 6.02 8.51
N VAL A 44 -0.28 5.94 9.60
CA VAL A 44 -0.73 6.35 10.93
C VAL A 44 0.07 7.57 11.37
N ALA A 45 -0.62 8.62 11.82
CA ALA A 45 0.05 9.80 12.33
C ALA A 45 0.72 9.47 13.69
N SER A 46 2.04 9.68 13.77
CA SER A 46 2.85 9.27 14.91
C SER A 46 2.34 9.81 16.25
N ARG A 47 2.01 11.10 16.30
CA ARG A 47 1.45 11.72 17.52
C ARG A 47 0.09 11.14 17.89
N GLU A 48 -0.78 10.87 16.91
CA GLU A 48 -2.10 10.30 17.17
C GLU A 48 -2.01 8.88 17.73
N VAL A 49 -1.10 8.06 17.23
CA VAL A 49 -0.88 6.69 17.75
C VAL A 49 -0.47 6.72 19.23
N VAL A 50 0.41 7.64 19.60
CA VAL A 50 0.92 7.74 20.96
C VAL A 50 -0.12 8.36 21.89
N CYS A 51 -0.77 9.46 21.48
CA CYS A 51 -1.59 10.27 22.35
C CYS A 51 -3.07 9.88 22.40
N ALA A 52 -3.66 9.34 21.35
CA ALA A 52 -5.12 9.37 21.21
C ALA A 52 -5.82 8.03 21.17
N GLY A 53 -5.32 6.95 21.18
CA GLY A 53 -6.40 6.08 21.32
C GLY A 53 -6.72 5.05 20.25
N ALA A 54 -7.80 4.34 20.50
CA ALA A 54 -8.28 3.15 19.83
C ALA A 54 -8.36 3.23 18.29
N GLU A 55 -8.81 4.34 17.71
CA GLU A 55 -9.01 4.45 16.26
C GLU A 55 -7.68 4.52 15.49
N ALA A 56 -6.71 5.29 15.99
CA ALA A 56 -5.38 5.36 15.37
C ALA A 56 -4.65 4.01 15.50
N ARG A 57 -4.83 3.32 16.63
CA ARG A 57 -4.29 1.97 16.85
C ARG A 57 -4.94 0.93 15.95
N ALA A 58 -6.26 1.02 15.72
CA ALA A 58 -6.96 0.13 14.81
C ALA A 58 -6.46 0.24 13.36
N ARG A 59 -6.06 1.45 12.91
CA ARG A 59 -5.43 1.63 11.59
C ARG A 59 -4.05 0.96 11.48
N ALA A 60 -3.32 0.93 12.59
CA ALA A 60 -2.05 0.21 12.69
C ALA A 60 -2.22 -1.29 12.92
N GLU A 61 -3.46 -1.76 13.13
CA GLU A 61 -3.72 -3.16 13.47
C GLU A 61 -3.11 -4.11 12.44
N ILE A 62 -2.22 -4.98 12.96
CA ILE A 62 -1.38 -5.83 12.12
C ILE A 62 -2.12 -7.12 11.76
N GLY A 63 -3.07 -7.54 12.60
CA GLY A 63 -3.71 -8.84 12.47
C GLY A 63 -2.77 -10.00 12.84
N ALA A 64 -3.16 -10.85 13.76
CA ALA A 64 -2.29 -11.88 14.38
C ALA A 64 -1.73 -12.93 13.38
N ALA A 65 -2.22 -13.01 12.14
CA ALA A 65 -1.80 -14.01 11.15
C ALA A 65 -0.84 -13.44 10.07
N GLU A 66 -0.47 -12.17 10.13
CA GLU A 66 0.11 -11.47 8.99
C GLU A 66 1.57 -11.09 9.20
N GLY A 67 2.46 -12.08 9.29
CA GLY A 67 3.91 -11.86 9.30
C GLY A 67 4.47 -11.10 8.07
N ARG A 68 3.58 -10.64 7.17
CA ARG A 68 3.88 -9.94 5.91
C ARG A 68 3.37 -8.49 5.90
N THR A 69 3.09 -7.90 7.06
CA THR A 69 2.63 -6.50 7.17
C THR A 69 3.73 -5.59 7.68
N ALA A 70 4.00 -4.50 6.94
CA ALA A 70 4.74 -3.35 7.44
C ALA A 70 3.76 -2.29 7.95
N VAL A 71 4.04 -1.69 9.11
CA VAL A 71 3.25 -0.58 9.66
C VAL A 71 3.84 0.73 9.20
N GLN A 72 3.04 1.55 8.48
CA GLN A 72 3.51 2.83 7.98
C GLN A 72 3.21 3.98 8.95
N LEU A 73 4.26 4.68 9.37
CA LEU A 73 4.20 5.86 10.23
C LEU A 73 4.40 7.14 9.41
N ALA A 74 3.64 8.18 9.73
CA ALA A 74 3.78 9.52 9.18
C ALA A 74 3.90 10.54 10.31
N GLY A 75 4.85 11.44 10.20
CA GLY A 75 5.11 12.50 11.17
C GLY A 75 6.17 13.47 10.68
N CYS A 76 6.41 14.51 11.47
CA CYS A 76 7.43 15.53 11.20
C CYS A 76 8.32 15.83 12.42
N ASP A 77 8.05 15.16 13.52
CA ASP A 77 8.77 15.32 14.79
C ASP A 77 9.47 14.01 15.13
N PRO A 78 10.82 14.00 15.27
CA PRO A 78 11.60 12.79 15.55
C PRO A 78 11.20 12.09 16.84
N HIS A 79 10.85 12.83 17.91
CA HIS A 79 10.43 12.26 19.18
C HIS A 79 9.14 11.45 19.03
N TRP A 80 8.10 12.03 18.44
CA TRP A 80 6.83 11.32 18.24
C TRP A 80 6.95 10.15 17.26
N MET A 81 7.83 10.25 16.27
CA MET A 81 8.09 9.15 15.35
C MET A 81 8.79 7.97 16.04
N ALA A 82 9.77 8.25 16.91
CA ALA A 82 10.45 7.22 17.69
C ALA A 82 9.49 6.54 18.69
N GLU A 83 8.67 7.32 19.41
CA GLU A 83 7.69 6.75 20.36
C GLU A 83 6.64 5.90 19.64
N ALA A 84 6.12 6.38 18.50
CA ALA A 84 5.18 5.59 17.70
C ALA A 84 5.82 4.30 17.19
N ALA A 85 7.08 4.34 16.76
CA ALA A 85 7.81 3.17 16.30
C ALA A 85 7.95 2.12 17.41
N ARG A 86 8.35 2.52 18.62
CA ARG A 86 8.43 1.61 19.79
C ARG A 86 7.06 1.00 20.11
N LEU A 87 6.01 1.81 20.06
CA LEU A 87 4.66 1.35 20.37
C LEU A 87 4.17 0.30 19.37
N VAL A 88 4.33 0.53 18.06
CA VAL A 88 3.87 -0.43 17.05
C VAL A 88 4.77 -1.68 17.02
N GLU A 89 6.07 -1.58 17.31
CA GLU A 89 6.94 -2.73 17.50
C GLU A 89 6.47 -3.58 18.70
N ALA A 90 6.16 -2.96 19.84
CA ALA A 90 5.62 -3.64 21.01
C ALA A 90 4.27 -4.32 20.77
N GLN A 91 3.50 -3.84 19.77
CA GLN A 91 2.26 -4.46 19.30
C GLN A 91 2.49 -5.60 18.28
N GLY A 92 3.75 -5.91 17.96
CA GLY A 92 4.12 -7.02 17.08
C GLY A 92 4.43 -6.64 15.64
N ALA A 93 4.59 -5.35 15.31
CA ALA A 93 5.08 -4.95 14.00
C ALA A 93 6.46 -5.54 13.73
N ARG A 94 6.62 -6.23 12.59
CA ARG A 94 7.89 -6.84 12.19
C ARG A 94 8.69 -5.97 11.23
N ILE A 95 8.07 -4.95 10.66
CA ILE A 95 8.67 -3.96 9.77
C ILE A 95 7.96 -2.63 10.04
N ILE A 96 8.72 -1.56 10.16
CA ILE A 96 8.20 -0.19 10.25
C ILE A 96 8.56 0.54 8.96
N ASP A 97 7.56 1.15 8.32
CA ASP A 97 7.75 1.94 7.10
C ASP A 97 7.56 3.44 7.39
N ILE A 98 8.48 4.26 6.92
CA ILE A 98 8.41 5.71 7.07
C ILE A 98 7.78 6.34 5.83
N ASN A 99 6.71 7.11 6.01
CA ASN A 99 6.05 7.84 4.92
C ASN A 99 6.75 9.16 4.62
N MET A 100 7.38 9.24 3.47
CA MET A 100 7.90 10.48 2.86
C MET A 100 7.37 10.69 1.44
N GLY A 101 6.21 10.08 1.11
CA GLY A 101 5.64 10.11 -0.24
C GLY A 101 4.22 10.67 -0.34
N CYS A 102 3.48 10.82 0.76
CA CYS A 102 2.11 11.31 0.74
C CYS A 102 2.05 12.77 0.27
N PRO A 103 1.35 13.09 -0.85
CA PRO A 103 1.30 14.43 -1.40
C PRO A 103 0.11 15.26 -0.87
N ALA A 104 -0.76 14.67 -0.05
CA ALA A 104 -1.99 15.30 0.41
C ALA A 104 -1.71 16.59 1.20
N LYS A 105 -2.41 17.68 0.89
CA LYS A 105 -2.21 18.98 1.53
C LYS A 105 -2.30 18.92 3.06
N ARG A 106 -3.26 18.16 3.61
CA ARG A 106 -3.41 17.97 5.06
C ARG A 106 -2.18 17.34 5.74
N VAL A 107 -1.37 16.58 4.99
CA VAL A 107 -0.13 15.95 5.47
C VAL A 107 1.05 16.89 5.25
N THR A 108 1.18 17.44 4.05
CA THR A 108 2.31 18.31 3.68
C THR A 108 2.28 19.67 4.36
N ASN A 109 1.10 20.23 4.66
CA ASN A 109 0.98 21.46 5.45
C ASN A 109 1.47 21.29 6.90
N GLY A 110 1.46 20.04 7.43
CA GLY A 110 2.06 19.68 8.72
C GLY A 110 3.54 19.27 8.62
N TRP A 111 4.24 19.58 7.53
CA TRP A 111 5.64 19.22 7.28
C TRP A 111 5.92 17.70 7.32
N SER A 112 4.90 16.89 7.05
CA SER A 112 4.99 15.42 7.01
C SER A 112 4.90 14.90 5.58
N GLY A 113 5.12 13.61 5.39
CA GLY A 113 5.02 12.97 4.08
C GLY A 113 6.03 13.54 3.10
N SER A 114 5.60 13.86 1.88
CA SER A 114 6.52 14.36 0.84
C SER A 114 7.08 15.76 1.09
N ALA A 115 6.54 16.52 2.05
CA ALA A 115 7.14 17.80 2.46
C ALA A 115 8.54 17.63 3.07
N LEU A 116 8.82 16.49 3.70
CA LEU A 116 10.14 16.16 4.24
C LEU A 116 11.24 16.12 3.16
N MET A 117 10.87 15.86 1.91
CA MET A 117 11.86 15.88 0.81
C MET A 117 12.43 17.27 0.53
N ARG A 118 11.80 18.35 1.02
CA ARG A 118 12.32 19.73 0.93
C ARG A 118 13.34 20.05 2.00
N GLU A 119 13.41 19.24 3.05
CA GLU A 119 14.23 19.42 4.24
C GLU A 119 15.04 18.14 4.52
N PRO A 120 16.05 17.79 3.69
CA PRO A 120 16.78 16.52 3.81
C PRO A 120 17.39 16.28 5.19
N ASP A 121 17.87 17.32 5.88
CA ASP A 121 18.45 17.19 7.22
C ASP A 121 17.39 16.84 8.27
N ARG A 122 16.20 17.44 8.16
CA ARG A 122 15.06 17.09 9.02
C ARG A 122 14.55 15.69 8.73
N ALA A 123 14.50 15.31 7.45
CA ALA A 123 14.15 13.96 7.04
C ALA A 123 15.11 12.93 7.63
N LEU A 124 16.42 13.20 7.59
CA LEU A 124 17.45 12.33 8.16
C LEU A 124 17.29 12.19 9.68
N ALA A 125 17.16 13.30 10.40
CA ALA A 125 16.97 13.27 11.86
C ALA A 125 15.75 12.43 12.27
N LEU A 126 14.66 12.47 11.47
CA LEU A 126 13.48 11.65 11.68
C LEU A 126 13.75 10.16 11.41
N ILE A 127 14.46 9.84 10.33
CA ILE A 127 14.86 8.46 9.97
C ILE A 127 15.74 7.87 11.07
N GLU A 128 16.78 8.60 11.50
CA GLU A 128 17.71 8.18 12.57
C GLU A 128 16.96 7.92 13.89
N ALA A 129 16.01 8.80 14.23
CA ALA A 129 15.20 8.63 15.43
C ALA A 129 14.35 7.34 15.39
N VAL A 130 13.77 7.00 14.24
CA VAL A 130 12.99 5.77 14.08
C VAL A 130 13.91 4.54 14.09
N VAL A 131 14.98 4.54 13.30
CA VAL A 131 15.93 3.42 13.23
C VAL A 131 16.58 3.14 14.61
N GLY A 132 16.98 4.18 15.33
CA GLY A 132 17.55 4.05 16.67
C GLY A 132 16.55 3.66 17.76
N ALA A 133 15.25 3.71 17.48
CA ALA A 133 14.21 3.43 18.47
C ALA A 133 13.78 1.95 18.53
N VAL A 134 14.02 1.16 17.47
CA VAL A 134 13.45 -0.19 17.28
C VAL A 134 14.51 -1.20 16.85
N ALA A 135 14.25 -2.48 17.10
CA ALA A 135 15.10 -3.58 16.65
C ALA A 135 14.63 -4.20 15.32
N VAL A 136 13.36 -3.96 14.93
CA VAL A 136 12.82 -4.46 13.67
C VAL A 136 13.33 -3.62 12.50
N PRO A 137 13.41 -4.18 11.28
CA PRO A 137 13.81 -3.44 10.09
C PRO A 137 12.93 -2.22 9.83
N VAL A 138 13.57 -1.11 9.44
CA VAL A 138 12.90 0.12 9.03
C VAL A 138 13.02 0.28 7.53
N THR A 139 11.91 0.63 6.85
CA THR A 139 11.84 0.91 5.42
C THR A 139 11.38 2.35 5.18
N LEU A 140 11.64 2.86 3.99
CA LEU A 140 11.30 4.23 3.61
C LEU A 140 10.51 4.24 2.31
N LYS A 141 9.36 4.93 2.29
CA LYS A 141 8.61 5.16 1.05
C LYS A 141 8.57 6.63 0.71
N MET A 142 9.12 7.01 -0.44
CA MET A 142 9.19 8.40 -0.91
C MET A 142 8.85 8.56 -2.40
N ARG A 143 8.94 9.77 -2.90
CA ARG A 143 8.80 10.15 -4.32
C ARG A 143 10.17 10.47 -4.92
N LEU A 144 10.21 10.88 -6.21
CA LEU A 144 11.44 11.32 -6.89
C LEU A 144 12.01 12.62 -6.29
N GLY A 145 11.15 13.43 -5.72
CA GLY A 145 11.46 14.74 -5.16
C GLY A 145 10.17 15.54 -4.91
N TRP A 146 10.37 16.84 -4.58
CA TRP A 146 9.26 17.77 -4.41
C TRP A 146 8.62 18.17 -5.76
N ASP A 147 9.45 18.63 -6.67
CA ASP A 147 9.10 19.05 -8.04
C ASP A 147 10.26 18.73 -9.01
N GLU A 148 10.13 19.17 -10.25
CA GLU A 148 11.14 18.92 -11.29
C GLU A 148 12.49 19.61 -11.04
N GLY A 149 12.49 20.71 -10.26
CA GLY A 149 13.70 21.40 -9.85
C GLY A 149 14.39 20.78 -8.63
N MET A 150 13.72 19.83 -7.96
CA MET A 150 14.21 19.19 -6.74
C MET A 150 13.97 17.67 -6.80
N LEU A 151 14.80 16.98 -7.60
CA LEU A 151 14.79 15.51 -7.74
C LEU A 151 15.88 14.90 -6.84
N ASN A 152 15.70 14.96 -5.54
CA ASN A 152 16.71 14.63 -4.53
C ASN A 152 16.56 13.23 -3.91
N ALA A 153 15.71 12.36 -4.49
CA ALA A 153 15.54 11.00 -3.99
C ALA A 153 16.86 10.20 -3.87
N PRO A 154 17.83 10.26 -4.82
CA PRO A 154 19.09 9.54 -4.69
C PRO A 154 19.95 9.99 -3.49
N GLU A 155 19.97 11.28 -3.18
CA GLU A 155 20.67 11.82 -2.00
C GLU A 155 20.02 11.33 -0.70
N ILE A 156 18.70 11.49 -0.60
CA ILE A 156 17.95 11.05 0.58
C ILE A 156 18.09 9.54 0.78
N ALA A 157 18.06 8.76 -0.31
CA ALA A 157 18.23 7.30 -0.25
C ALA A 157 19.58 6.89 0.34
N ARG A 158 20.69 7.50 -0.12
CA ARG A 158 22.04 7.23 0.43
C ARG A 158 22.13 7.57 1.91
N ARG A 159 21.56 8.70 2.32
CA ARG A 159 21.54 9.13 3.74
C ARG A 159 20.69 8.20 4.59
N ALA A 160 19.54 7.76 4.07
CA ALA A 160 18.64 6.82 4.73
C ALA A 160 19.29 5.44 4.90
N GLU A 161 19.97 4.92 3.87
CA GLU A 161 20.73 3.67 3.96
C GLU A 161 21.85 3.77 5.00
N ALA A 162 22.62 4.85 4.99
CA ALA A 162 23.67 5.09 5.98
C ALA A 162 23.14 5.17 7.42
N ALA A 163 21.89 5.61 7.61
CA ALA A 163 21.18 5.62 8.88
C ALA A 163 20.58 4.25 9.26
N GLY A 164 20.62 3.24 8.37
CA GLY A 164 20.16 1.87 8.65
C GLY A 164 18.79 1.50 8.06
N VAL A 165 18.26 2.27 7.10
CA VAL A 165 17.06 1.88 6.35
C VAL A 165 17.36 0.64 5.51
N ALA A 166 16.51 -0.39 5.64
CA ALA A 166 16.74 -1.72 5.07
C ALA A 166 16.09 -1.94 3.69
N MET A 167 15.18 -1.07 3.24
CA MET A 167 14.56 -1.09 1.91
C MET A 167 13.97 0.29 1.59
N ILE A 168 14.00 0.68 0.33
CA ILE A 168 13.48 1.98 -0.12
C ILE A 168 12.46 1.76 -1.24
N THR A 169 11.28 2.36 -1.12
CA THR A 169 10.25 2.35 -2.17
C THR A 169 10.13 3.73 -2.81
N ILE A 170 10.24 3.80 -4.14
CA ILE A 170 10.16 5.05 -4.88
C ILE A 170 8.90 5.09 -5.75
N HIS A 171 8.05 6.08 -5.51
CA HIS A 171 7.00 6.41 -6.47
C HIS A 171 7.57 7.26 -7.61
N GLY A 172 7.46 6.80 -8.85
CA GLY A 172 8.02 7.43 -10.06
C GLY A 172 7.35 8.76 -10.44
N ARG A 173 7.00 9.59 -9.46
CA ARG A 173 6.48 10.96 -9.61
C ARG A 173 7.05 11.87 -8.54
N THR A 174 7.11 13.16 -8.83
CA THR A 174 7.35 14.20 -7.82
C THR A 174 6.09 14.44 -6.97
N ARG A 175 6.23 15.18 -5.87
CA ARG A 175 5.06 15.61 -5.08
C ARG A 175 4.15 16.53 -5.90
N CYS A 176 4.71 17.46 -6.66
CA CYS A 176 3.92 18.44 -7.41
C CYS A 176 3.14 17.83 -8.57
N GLN A 177 3.60 16.72 -9.13
CA GLN A 177 2.84 15.94 -10.11
C GLN A 177 1.59 15.25 -9.51
N PHE A 178 1.54 15.04 -8.20
CA PHE A 178 0.44 14.31 -7.54
C PHE A 178 0.20 12.93 -8.16
N TYR A 179 -0.80 12.84 -9.05
CA TYR A 179 -1.18 11.66 -9.84
C TYR A 179 -1.40 12.01 -11.31
N THR A 180 -1.01 13.21 -11.73
CA THR A 180 -1.10 13.64 -13.14
C THR A 180 0.02 13.04 -13.98
N GLY A 181 -0.19 12.93 -15.28
CA GLY A 181 0.78 12.33 -16.20
C GLY A 181 1.00 10.83 -15.90
N ARG A 182 2.15 10.31 -16.29
CA ARG A 182 2.59 8.93 -16.06
C ARG A 182 3.73 8.89 -15.04
N ALA A 183 3.83 7.79 -14.29
CA ALA A 183 5.00 7.54 -13.45
C ALA A 183 6.23 7.30 -14.33
N ASP A 184 7.32 7.98 -14.03
CA ASP A 184 8.61 7.80 -14.70
C ASP A 184 9.42 6.73 -13.94
N TRP A 185 9.40 5.51 -14.45
CA TRP A 185 10.14 4.41 -13.84
C TRP A 185 11.66 4.51 -14.11
N ALA A 186 12.06 5.13 -15.23
CA ALA A 186 13.48 5.34 -15.53
C ALA A 186 14.13 6.32 -14.55
N ALA A 187 13.38 7.33 -14.08
CA ALA A 187 13.83 8.27 -13.06
C ALA A 187 14.06 7.61 -11.68
N ILE A 188 13.66 6.37 -11.47
CA ILE A 188 13.98 5.60 -10.25
C ILE A 188 15.40 5.02 -10.32
N ARG A 189 15.95 4.76 -11.50
CA ARG A 189 17.27 4.14 -11.69
C ARG A 189 18.40 4.84 -10.93
N PRO A 190 18.52 6.18 -10.92
CA PRO A 190 19.55 6.84 -10.13
C PRO A 190 19.48 6.53 -8.62
N VAL A 191 18.30 6.21 -8.09
CA VAL A 191 18.16 5.77 -6.69
C VAL A 191 18.71 4.36 -6.53
N VAL A 192 18.38 3.44 -7.45
CA VAL A 192 18.88 2.05 -7.45
C VAL A 192 20.42 2.03 -7.51
N GLU A 193 21.01 2.88 -8.34
CA GLU A 193 22.47 2.98 -8.50
C GLU A 193 23.16 3.66 -7.30
N ALA A 194 22.42 4.42 -6.51
CA ALA A 194 22.97 5.19 -5.39
C ALA A 194 23.08 4.40 -4.07
N VAL A 195 22.41 3.24 -3.96
CA VAL A 195 22.30 2.46 -2.71
C VAL A 195 22.51 0.98 -2.95
N SER A 196 22.92 0.25 -1.91
CA SER A 196 22.98 -1.23 -1.88
C SER A 196 21.70 -1.85 -1.36
N ALA A 197 20.95 -1.10 -0.55
CA ALA A 197 19.65 -1.52 -0.05
C ALA A 197 18.67 -1.76 -1.21
N PRO A 198 17.81 -2.79 -1.15
CA PRO A 198 16.86 -3.07 -2.21
C PRO A 198 15.91 -1.88 -2.42
N VAL A 199 15.73 -1.52 -3.69
CA VAL A 199 14.77 -0.49 -4.11
C VAL A 199 13.57 -1.15 -4.76
N VAL A 200 12.38 -0.65 -4.45
CA VAL A 200 11.10 -1.11 -4.98
C VAL A 200 10.47 0.00 -5.83
N ALA A 201 10.11 -0.32 -7.08
CA ALA A 201 9.46 0.61 -7.99
C ALA A 201 7.94 0.69 -7.74
N ASN A 202 7.39 1.89 -7.72
CA ASN A 202 5.97 2.15 -7.52
C ASN A 202 5.46 3.24 -8.47
N GLY A 203 4.18 3.15 -8.83
CA GLY A 203 3.47 4.11 -9.67
C GLY A 203 2.97 3.48 -10.97
N ASP A 204 1.67 3.62 -11.24
CA ASP A 204 0.96 3.19 -12.45
C ASP A 204 1.15 1.72 -12.87
N ILE A 205 1.45 0.85 -11.93
CA ILE A 205 1.50 -0.60 -12.14
C ILE A 205 0.08 -1.14 -12.03
N THR A 206 -0.52 -1.49 -13.16
CA THR A 206 -1.91 -1.92 -13.32
C THR A 206 -2.06 -3.32 -13.90
N GLY A 207 -0.92 -3.95 -14.26
CA GLY A 207 -0.84 -5.29 -14.82
C GLY A 207 0.58 -5.87 -14.76
N PRO A 208 0.73 -7.13 -15.20
CA PRO A 208 2.02 -7.78 -15.33
C PRO A 208 2.99 -7.07 -16.28
N GLU A 209 2.50 -6.53 -17.38
CA GLU A 209 3.31 -5.84 -18.38
C GLU A 209 3.94 -4.56 -17.80
N GLU A 210 3.14 -3.75 -17.08
CA GLU A 210 3.66 -2.56 -16.41
C GLU A 210 4.67 -2.93 -15.31
N ALA A 211 4.46 -4.03 -14.60
CA ALA A 211 5.40 -4.49 -13.59
C ALA A 211 6.76 -4.88 -14.20
N GLN A 212 6.76 -5.62 -15.31
CA GLN A 212 7.97 -5.98 -16.05
C GLN A 212 8.67 -4.75 -16.62
N ALA A 213 7.90 -3.84 -17.22
CA ALA A 213 8.43 -2.58 -17.76
C ALA A 213 9.04 -1.69 -16.67
N ALA A 214 8.39 -1.61 -15.49
CA ALA A 214 8.89 -0.86 -14.35
C ALA A 214 10.23 -1.42 -13.84
N LEU A 215 10.36 -2.75 -13.72
CA LEU A 215 11.61 -3.39 -13.33
C LEU A 215 12.72 -3.17 -14.36
N ALA A 216 12.41 -3.35 -15.66
CA ALA A 216 13.38 -3.15 -16.74
C ALA A 216 13.89 -1.70 -16.81
N ALA A 217 12.99 -0.73 -16.67
CA ALA A 217 13.33 0.70 -16.72
C ALA A 217 14.11 1.14 -15.48
N SER A 218 13.70 0.73 -14.29
CA SER A 218 14.26 1.20 -13.02
C SER A 218 15.48 0.40 -12.56
N GLY A 219 15.56 -0.90 -12.86
CA GLY A 219 16.51 -1.84 -12.26
C GLY A 219 16.16 -2.20 -10.81
N ALA A 220 14.93 -1.90 -10.35
CA ALA A 220 14.50 -2.19 -8.99
C ALA A 220 14.42 -3.70 -8.68
N ALA A 221 14.52 -4.05 -7.40
CA ALA A 221 14.46 -5.44 -6.91
C ALA A 221 13.04 -5.99 -6.80
N GLY A 222 12.02 -5.15 -6.87
CA GLY A 222 10.62 -5.53 -6.77
C GLY A 222 9.69 -4.38 -7.16
N VAL A 223 8.40 -4.66 -7.14
CA VAL A 223 7.35 -3.69 -7.50
C VAL A 223 6.33 -3.52 -6.38
N MET A 224 5.77 -2.31 -6.28
CA MET A 224 4.68 -2.02 -5.35
C MET A 224 3.46 -1.56 -6.13
N VAL A 225 2.36 -2.31 -6.01
CA VAL A 225 1.08 -2.03 -6.65
C VAL A 225 0.20 -1.20 -5.72
N GLY A 226 -0.36 -0.12 -6.22
CA GLY A 226 -1.33 0.73 -5.52
C GLY A 226 -2.73 0.57 -6.09
N ARG A 227 -3.23 1.62 -6.73
CA ARG A 227 -4.59 1.71 -7.29
C ARG A 227 -4.95 0.57 -8.27
N GLY A 228 -3.96 -0.05 -8.91
CA GLY A 228 -4.19 -1.21 -9.77
C GLY A 228 -4.86 -2.39 -9.06
N ALA A 229 -4.67 -2.54 -7.73
CA ALA A 229 -5.27 -3.60 -6.94
C ALA A 229 -6.73 -3.30 -6.51
N GLN A 230 -7.23 -2.08 -6.70
CA GLN A 230 -8.60 -1.70 -6.32
C GLN A 230 -9.61 -2.49 -7.18
N GLY A 231 -10.51 -3.21 -6.53
CA GLY A 231 -11.48 -4.10 -7.20
C GLY A 231 -10.85 -5.33 -7.87
N ARG A 232 -9.53 -5.48 -7.80
CA ARG A 232 -8.79 -6.60 -8.40
C ARG A 232 -7.64 -7.06 -7.50
N PRO A 233 -7.90 -7.53 -6.27
CA PRO A 233 -6.83 -7.93 -5.33
C PRO A 233 -5.96 -9.08 -5.87
N TRP A 234 -6.48 -9.90 -6.78
CA TRP A 234 -5.76 -10.96 -7.49
C TRP A 234 -4.66 -10.46 -8.44
N LEU A 235 -4.67 -9.16 -8.77
CA LEU A 235 -3.62 -8.56 -9.61
C LEU A 235 -2.22 -8.78 -9.03
N LEU A 236 -2.08 -8.77 -7.71
CA LEU A 236 -0.80 -9.02 -7.04
C LEU A 236 -0.24 -10.41 -7.39
N GLY A 237 -1.09 -11.44 -7.39
CA GLY A 237 -0.71 -12.79 -7.81
C GLY A 237 -0.44 -12.92 -9.30
N GLN A 238 -1.18 -12.21 -10.14
CA GLN A 238 -0.93 -12.17 -11.58
C GLN A 238 0.46 -11.55 -11.88
N VAL A 239 0.76 -10.43 -11.23
CA VAL A 239 2.10 -9.79 -11.33
C VAL A 239 3.18 -10.74 -10.82
N ALA A 240 2.98 -11.36 -9.66
CA ALA A 240 3.94 -12.30 -9.08
C ALA A 240 4.24 -13.47 -10.00
N SER A 241 3.19 -14.09 -10.56
CA SER A 241 3.36 -15.23 -11.48
C SER A 241 4.08 -14.83 -12.77
N ALA A 242 3.78 -13.66 -13.32
CA ALA A 242 4.45 -13.17 -14.52
C ALA A 242 5.95 -12.87 -14.29
N LEU A 243 6.30 -12.33 -13.11
CA LEU A 243 7.70 -12.08 -12.75
C LEU A 243 8.50 -13.37 -12.53
N ASP A 244 7.84 -14.45 -12.13
CA ASP A 244 8.43 -15.78 -11.98
C ASP A 244 8.35 -16.65 -13.26
N GLY A 245 7.79 -16.14 -14.35
CA GLY A 245 7.56 -16.89 -15.58
C GLY A 245 6.54 -18.03 -15.43
N ARG A 246 5.65 -17.97 -14.44
CA ARG A 246 4.58 -18.94 -14.18
C ARG A 246 3.28 -18.51 -14.85
N ALA A 247 2.38 -19.48 -15.07
CA ALA A 247 1.02 -19.16 -15.51
C ALA A 247 0.32 -18.24 -14.51
N ALA A 248 -0.47 -17.28 -15.03
CA ALA A 248 -1.28 -16.41 -14.19
C ALA A 248 -2.30 -17.24 -13.40
N PRO A 249 -2.55 -16.90 -12.11
CA PRO A 249 -3.61 -17.54 -11.35
C PRO A 249 -4.98 -17.21 -11.95
N ASP A 250 -5.93 -18.12 -11.76
CA ASP A 250 -7.30 -17.90 -12.21
C ASP A 250 -7.89 -16.64 -11.55
N VAL A 251 -8.55 -15.83 -12.37
CA VAL A 251 -9.30 -14.67 -11.90
C VAL A 251 -10.68 -15.15 -11.47
N PRO A 252 -11.14 -14.86 -10.24
CA PRO A 252 -12.49 -15.20 -9.84
C PRO A 252 -13.53 -14.56 -10.78
N GLY A 253 -14.49 -15.36 -11.25
CA GLY A 253 -15.60 -14.90 -12.08
C GLY A 253 -16.92 -15.40 -11.53
N GLY A 254 -18.03 -14.89 -12.03
CA GLY A 254 -19.37 -15.36 -11.72
C GLY A 254 -19.65 -15.49 -10.21
N GLU A 255 -20.08 -16.67 -9.79
CA GLU A 255 -20.44 -16.96 -8.40
C GLU A 255 -19.21 -16.90 -7.45
N ALA A 256 -18.03 -17.35 -7.91
CA ALA A 256 -16.79 -17.27 -7.12
C ALA A 256 -16.39 -15.83 -6.83
N LEU A 257 -16.59 -14.92 -7.79
CA LEU A 257 -16.34 -13.48 -7.57
C LEU A 257 -17.39 -12.88 -6.64
N ALA A 258 -18.66 -13.28 -6.77
CA ALA A 258 -19.72 -12.87 -5.84
C ALA A 258 -19.39 -13.25 -4.40
N ASP A 259 -18.96 -14.50 -4.17
CA ASP A 259 -18.56 -14.99 -2.84
C ASP A 259 -17.39 -14.23 -2.26
N LEU A 260 -16.37 -13.94 -3.08
CA LEU A 260 -15.21 -13.15 -2.66
C LEU A 260 -15.63 -11.73 -2.24
N VAL A 261 -16.45 -11.07 -3.06
CA VAL A 261 -16.90 -9.69 -2.79
C VAL A 261 -17.78 -9.63 -1.55
N VAL A 262 -18.68 -10.61 -1.38
CA VAL A 262 -19.54 -10.73 -0.20
C VAL A 262 -18.68 -10.96 1.06
N ALA A 263 -17.74 -11.91 1.01
CA ALA A 263 -16.86 -12.18 2.15
C ALA A 263 -16.04 -10.95 2.55
N HIS A 264 -15.48 -10.21 1.60
CA HIS A 264 -14.76 -8.96 1.87
C HIS A 264 -15.69 -7.89 2.48
N TYR A 265 -16.91 -7.77 1.96
CA TYR A 265 -17.92 -6.86 2.50
C TYR A 265 -18.28 -7.19 3.96
N GLU A 266 -18.53 -8.45 4.27
CA GLU A 266 -18.87 -8.91 5.61
C GLU A 266 -17.68 -8.75 6.58
N GLU A 267 -16.44 -8.97 6.13
CA GLU A 267 -15.25 -8.73 6.92
C GLU A 267 -15.10 -7.24 7.27
N MET A 268 -15.36 -6.32 6.33
CA MET A 268 -15.37 -4.88 6.62
C MET A 268 -16.46 -4.49 7.63
N LEU A 269 -17.66 -5.09 7.56
CA LEU A 269 -18.72 -4.85 8.54
C LEU A 269 -18.32 -5.37 9.92
N SER A 270 -17.67 -6.53 9.98
CA SER A 270 -17.18 -7.12 11.24
C SER A 270 -16.08 -6.26 11.85
N PHE A 271 -15.16 -5.78 11.05
CA PHE A 271 -13.99 -5.00 11.49
C PHE A 271 -14.36 -3.60 11.99
N TYR A 272 -15.20 -2.89 11.25
CA TYR A 272 -15.55 -1.48 11.54
C TYR A 272 -16.86 -1.31 12.33
N GLY A 273 -17.63 -2.40 12.50
CA GLY A 273 -19.03 -2.31 12.88
C GLY A 273 -19.92 -1.85 11.70
N ARG A 274 -21.22 -2.04 11.86
CA ARG A 274 -22.20 -1.86 10.78
C ARG A 274 -22.11 -0.49 10.09
N ASP A 275 -22.21 0.59 10.87
CA ASP A 275 -22.42 1.94 10.31
C ASP A 275 -21.18 2.47 9.60
N LEU A 276 -19.99 2.27 10.17
CA LEU A 276 -18.74 2.67 9.55
C LEU A 276 -18.37 1.71 8.42
N GLY A 277 -18.57 0.40 8.63
CA GLY A 277 -18.30 -0.62 7.63
C GLY A 277 -19.11 -0.42 6.34
N LEU A 278 -20.40 -0.08 6.45
CA LEU A 278 -21.23 0.28 5.28
C LEU A 278 -20.61 1.44 4.48
N ARG A 279 -20.11 2.48 5.16
CA ARG A 279 -19.50 3.64 4.49
C ARG A 279 -18.17 3.32 3.83
N VAL A 280 -17.32 2.55 4.53
CA VAL A 280 -16.00 2.13 4.03
C VAL A 280 -16.15 1.20 2.82
N ALA A 281 -17.07 0.24 2.89
CA ALA A 281 -17.29 -0.73 1.84
C ALA A 281 -17.72 -0.14 0.50
N ARG A 282 -18.45 0.99 0.47
CA ARG A 282 -19.01 1.58 -0.75
C ARG A 282 -18.01 1.72 -1.91
N LYS A 283 -16.79 2.19 -1.61
CA LYS A 283 -15.76 2.35 -2.63
C LYS A 283 -15.21 1.03 -3.14
N HIS A 284 -15.02 0.05 -2.24
CA HIS A 284 -14.55 -1.29 -2.61
C HIS A 284 -15.57 -2.00 -3.49
N LEU A 285 -16.85 -1.96 -3.10
CA LEU A 285 -17.94 -2.53 -3.90
C LEU A 285 -18.04 -1.87 -5.27
N ASN A 286 -17.89 -0.52 -5.34
CA ASN A 286 -17.87 0.19 -6.61
C ASN A 286 -16.73 -0.29 -7.52
N TRP A 287 -15.50 -0.42 -6.99
CA TRP A 287 -14.37 -0.89 -7.78
C TRP A 287 -14.51 -2.33 -8.26
N TYR A 288 -15.10 -3.22 -7.47
CA TYR A 288 -15.41 -4.58 -7.93
C TYR A 288 -16.42 -4.57 -9.08
N LEU A 289 -17.47 -3.76 -8.97
CA LEU A 289 -18.47 -3.61 -10.03
C LEU A 289 -17.86 -3.02 -11.31
N GLU A 290 -17.01 -2.00 -11.19
CA GLU A 290 -16.30 -1.40 -12.32
C GLU A 290 -15.37 -2.42 -12.99
N ALA A 291 -14.57 -3.14 -12.20
CA ALA A 291 -13.64 -4.15 -12.71
C ALA A 291 -14.35 -5.31 -13.43
N ALA A 292 -15.57 -5.65 -13.00
CA ALA A 292 -16.40 -6.70 -13.60
C ALA A 292 -17.31 -6.19 -14.75
N GLY A 293 -17.27 -4.89 -15.09
CA GLY A 293 -18.19 -4.33 -16.11
C GLY A 293 -19.65 -4.23 -15.65
N LEU A 294 -19.91 -4.26 -14.35
CA LEU A 294 -21.24 -4.28 -13.72
C LEU A 294 -21.65 -2.92 -13.15
N ALA A 295 -21.11 -1.83 -13.65
CA ALA A 295 -21.38 -0.47 -13.15
C ALA A 295 -22.87 -0.09 -13.13
N ALA A 296 -23.70 -0.69 -14.01
CA ALA A 296 -25.15 -0.48 -14.04
C ALA A 296 -25.85 -0.94 -12.73
N HIS A 297 -25.28 -1.90 -11.99
CA HIS A 297 -25.82 -2.41 -10.73
C HIS A 297 -25.40 -1.60 -9.49
N ARG A 298 -24.62 -0.53 -9.68
CA ARG A 298 -24.02 0.27 -8.60
C ARG A 298 -25.07 0.84 -7.62
N GLY A 299 -26.19 1.37 -8.11
CA GLY A 299 -27.16 2.11 -7.31
C GLY A 299 -27.55 1.39 -6.02
N PRO A 300 -28.29 0.27 -6.08
CA PRO A 300 -28.80 -0.43 -4.88
C PRO A 300 -27.68 -1.02 -4.00
N ILE A 301 -26.51 -1.30 -4.56
CA ILE A 301 -25.38 -1.89 -3.84
C ILE A 301 -24.64 -0.81 -3.03
N VAL A 302 -24.28 0.30 -3.65
CA VAL A 302 -23.43 1.33 -3.01
C VAL A 302 -24.22 2.23 -2.06
N THR A 303 -25.52 2.45 -2.32
CA THR A 303 -26.38 3.26 -1.44
C THR A 303 -27.14 2.43 -0.39
N GLY A 304 -27.08 1.09 -0.46
CA GLY A 304 -27.78 0.21 0.44
C GLY A 304 -27.36 0.43 1.90
N THR A 305 -28.35 0.44 2.81
CA THR A 305 -28.16 0.58 4.26
C THR A 305 -28.49 -0.69 5.04
N ASP A 306 -29.09 -1.67 4.36
CA ASP A 306 -29.37 -3.01 4.89
C ASP A 306 -28.34 -4.01 4.31
N PRO A 307 -27.43 -4.54 5.15
CA PRO A 307 -26.43 -5.49 4.70
C PRO A 307 -26.98 -6.71 3.94
N ALA A 308 -28.08 -7.27 4.39
CA ALA A 308 -28.68 -8.45 3.76
C ALA A 308 -29.20 -8.12 2.34
N ARG A 309 -29.74 -6.93 2.14
CA ARG A 309 -30.15 -6.46 0.80
C ARG A 309 -28.96 -6.23 -0.12
N VAL A 310 -27.87 -5.64 0.41
CA VAL A 310 -26.63 -5.44 -0.34
C VAL A 310 -26.06 -6.78 -0.80
N VAL A 311 -25.96 -7.76 0.09
CA VAL A 311 -25.48 -9.13 -0.25
C VAL A 311 -26.34 -9.75 -1.35
N ARG A 312 -27.67 -9.69 -1.24
CA ARG A 312 -28.56 -10.21 -2.30
C ARG A 312 -28.33 -9.51 -3.64
N ALA A 313 -28.19 -8.19 -3.63
CA ALA A 313 -27.93 -7.40 -4.85
C ALA A 313 -26.57 -7.74 -5.49
N LEU A 314 -25.52 -7.94 -4.67
CA LEU A 314 -24.21 -8.41 -5.14
C LEU A 314 -24.31 -9.77 -5.82
N ARG A 315 -24.95 -10.76 -5.18
CA ARG A 315 -25.12 -12.10 -5.76
C ARG A 315 -25.92 -12.08 -7.06
N GLN A 316 -26.97 -11.25 -7.13
CA GLN A 316 -27.72 -11.06 -8.36
C GLN A 316 -26.88 -10.46 -9.50
N ALA A 317 -26.10 -9.41 -9.21
CA ALA A 317 -25.28 -8.72 -10.20
C ALA A 317 -24.20 -9.65 -10.79
N PHE A 318 -23.41 -10.32 -9.95
CA PHE A 318 -22.34 -11.20 -10.40
C PHE A 318 -22.86 -12.53 -10.99
N GLY A 319 -23.93 -13.12 -10.43
CA GLY A 319 -24.51 -14.35 -10.97
C GLY A 319 -25.28 -14.15 -12.28
N ALA A 320 -25.73 -12.94 -12.61
CA ALA A 320 -26.32 -12.64 -13.91
C ALA A 320 -25.26 -12.62 -15.04
N GLN A 321 -24.03 -12.22 -14.73
CA GLN A 321 -22.92 -12.21 -15.69
C GLN A 321 -22.57 -13.61 -16.20
N GLU A 322 -22.61 -14.60 -15.32
CA GLU A 322 -22.32 -16.00 -15.68
C GLU A 322 -23.39 -16.58 -16.63
N ARG A 323 -24.68 -16.25 -16.39
CA ARG A 323 -25.79 -16.68 -17.25
C ARG A 323 -25.79 -15.99 -18.63
N ALA A 324 -25.19 -14.83 -18.75
CA ALA A 324 -25.07 -14.12 -20.04
C ALA A 324 -23.83 -14.57 -20.84
N ALA A 325 -22.88 -15.23 -20.21
CA ALA A 325 -21.65 -15.75 -20.85
C ALA A 325 -21.77 -17.25 -21.24
N ALA A 326 -22.80 -17.97 -20.72
CA ALA A 326 -23.14 -19.35 -21.04
C ALA A 326 -24.19 -19.42 -22.14
#